data_a3598d28727140084b6e17ceec1c7c19
#
_entry.id   a3598d28727140084b6e17ceec1c7c19
#
_cell.length_a   1.000
_cell.length_b   1.000
_cell.length_c   1.000
_cell.angle_alpha   90.00
_cell.angle_beta   90.00
_cell.angle_gamma   90.00
#
_symmetry.space_group_name_H-M   'P 1'
#
loop_
_entity.id
_entity.type
_entity.pdbx_description
1 polymer ?
#
loop_
_entity_poly.entity_id
_entity_poly.type
_entity_poly.pdbx_seq_one_letter_code
_entity_poly.pdbx_strand_id
1 'polypeptide(L)'
;MEVKRSDGAMEKKQKIFLNLMKKQWMFLPFGVYLFSQLLILGIEELTNSTLRSLPHIFLMWFGILSSLLLIIGLSKRFFAWISKRGIRMLSIIKKIWYGFAGLIGIVVVLIGLFISVFTYTPEHIVVRNGVRMVACVNSFLQEQVCYYEYKGLLFRGNEELGYEDYGNGGRDPLKDKNREPRYEHFKGQRLIFSRVEEKAPATLQ
;
A
#
# COMPACT_ATOMS: atom_id res chain seq x y z
N MET A 1 -34.99 0.29 45.98
CA MET A 1 -35.76 0.35 44.70
C MET A 1 -35.03 1.14 43.60
N GLU A 2 -34.05 2.01 43.90
CA GLU A 2 -33.31 2.82 42.92
C GLU A 2 -32.22 2.07 42.11
N VAL A 3 -31.55 1.07 42.70
CA VAL A 3 -30.45 0.32 42.04
C VAL A 3 -30.96 -0.38 40.76
N LYS A 4 -32.15 -0.98 40.77
CA LYS A 4 -32.74 -1.68 39.61
C LYS A 4 -33.11 -0.74 38.43
N ARG A 5 -33.23 0.58 38.69
CA ARG A 5 -33.56 1.59 37.67
C ARG A 5 -32.29 2.07 36.96
N SER A 6 -31.13 2.06 37.61
CA SER A 6 -29.83 2.44 37.05
C SER A 6 -29.30 1.41 36.07
N ASP A 7 -29.47 0.11 36.39
CA ASP A 7 -29.00 -1.01 35.55
C ASP A 7 -29.74 -1.08 34.21
N GLY A 8 -31.09 -0.87 34.22
CA GLY A 8 -31.86 -0.81 32.99
C GLY A 8 -31.52 0.38 32.07
N ALA A 9 -31.11 1.51 32.67
CA ALA A 9 -30.72 2.71 31.90
C ALA A 9 -29.32 2.51 31.25
N MET A 10 -28.40 1.86 31.95
CA MET A 10 -27.06 1.51 31.42
C MET A 10 -27.17 0.47 30.31
N GLU A 11 -27.96 -0.58 30.48
CA GLU A 11 -28.17 -1.60 29.45
C GLU A 11 -28.79 -1.00 28.18
N LYS A 12 -29.75 -0.08 28.32
CA LYS A 12 -30.35 0.63 27.20
C LYS A 12 -29.35 1.52 26.45
N LYS A 13 -28.48 2.25 27.17
CA LYS A 13 -27.40 3.05 26.59
C LYS A 13 -26.39 2.17 25.85
N GLN A 14 -26.03 1.04 26.42
CA GLN A 14 -25.09 0.09 25.81
C GLN A 14 -25.66 -0.54 24.53
N LYS A 15 -26.94 -0.92 24.51
CA LYS A 15 -27.65 -1.41 23.30
C LYS A 15 -27.73 -0.32 22.21
N ILE A 16 -28.00 0.92 22.58
CA ILE A 16 -28.03 2.06 21.64
C ILE A 16 -26.63 2.27 21.06
N PHE A 17 -25.59 2.29 21.89
CA PHE A 17 -24.21 2.45 21.48
C PHE A 17 -23.76 1.31 20.52
N LEU A 18 -24.04 0.05 20.85
CA LEU A 18 -23.76 -1.11 20.00
C LEU A 18 -24.49 -1.03 18.66
N ASN A 19 -25.75 -0.58 18.65
CA ASN A 19 -26.50 -0.40 17.41
C ASN A 19 -25.97 0.76 16.55
N LEU A 20 -25.52 1.85 17.17
CA LEU A 20 -24.85 2.95 16.48
C LEU A 20 -23.51 2.50 15.89
N MET A 21 -22.70 1.76 16.67
CA MET A 21 -21.45 1.17 16.19
C MET A 21 -21.68 0.22 15.02
N LYS A 22 -22.61 -0.74 15.11
CA LYS A 22 -23.00 -1.62 13.98
C LYS A 22 -23.42 -0.83 12.74
N LYS A 23 -24.09 0.29 12.91
CA LYS A 23 -24.56 1.14 11.81
C LYS A 23 -23.41 1.93 11.15
N GLN A 24 -22.32 2.19 11.86
CA GLN A 24 -21.19 2.98 11.38
C GLN A 24 -19.98 2.14 10.92
N TRP A 25 -19.97 0.85 11.21
CA TRP A 25 -18.82 -0.05 10.91
C TRP A 25 -18.39 -0.06 9.44
N MET A 26 -19.33 0.17 8.52
CA MET A 26 -19.03 0.20 7.08
C MET A 26 -18.24 1.46 6.66
N PHE A 27 -18.23 2.53 7.48
CA PHE A 27 -17.54 3.79 7.20
C PHE A 27 -16.17 3.86 7.86
N LEU A 28 -15.97 3.07 8.92
CA LEU A 28 -14.75 3.06 9.71
C LEU A 28 -13.50 2.68 8.90
N PRO A 29 -13.51 1.64 8.04
CA PRO A 29 -12.32 1.30 7.24
C PRO A 29 -11.86 2.44 6.33
N PHE A 30 -12.81 3.17 5.72
CA PHE A 30 -12.46 4.31 4.87
C PHE A 30 -11.91 5.49 5.68
N GLY A 31 -12.44 5.74 6.87
CA GLY A 31 -11.89 6.74 7.79
C GLY A 31 -10.46 6.39 8.23
N VAL A 32 -10.20 5.12 8.56
CA VAL A 32 -8.86 4.63 8.89
C VAL A 32 -7.92 4.78 7.70
N TYR A 33 -8.37 4.47 6.48
CA TYR A 33 -7.59 4.67 5.27
C TYR A 33 -7.18 6.12 5.07
N LEU A 34 -8.14 7.07 5.16
CA LEU A 34 -7.83 8.49 5.02
C LEU A 34 -6.86 8.99 6.08
N PHE A 35 -7.04 8.56 7.33
CA PHE A 35 -6.14 8.91 8.42
C PHE A 35 -4.73 8.35 8.18
N SER A 36 -4.62 7.10 7.72
CA SER A 36 -3.33 6.49 7.37
C SER A 36 -2.63 7.24 6.23
N GLN A 37 -3.37 7.67 5.20
CA GLN A 37 -2.84 8.47 4.11
C GLN A 37 -2.27 9.81 4.61
N LEU A 38 -3.03 10.53 5.45
CA LEU A 38 -2.56 11.79 6.01
C LEU A 38 -1.31 11.63 6.88
N LEU A 39 -1.25 10.56 7.69
CA LEU A 39 -0.06 10.25 8.50
C LEU A 39 1.15 9.95 7.62
N ILE A 40 0.98 9.13 6.58
CA ILE A 40 2.08 8.77 5.68
C ILE A 40 2.59 10.00 4.95
N LEU A 41 1.71 10.83 4.37
CA LEU A 41 2.09 12.08 3.72
C LEU A 41 2.85 13.01 4.68
N GLY A 42 2.41 13.11 5.94
CA GLY A 42 3.11 13.90 6.95
C GLY A 42 4.50 13.34 7.26
N ILE A 43 4.65 12.03 7.37
CA ILE A 43 5.95 11.38 7.62
C ILE A 43 6.87 11.56 6.40
N GLU A 44 6.38 11.34 5.18
CA GLU A 44 7.15 11.49 3.94
C GLU A 44 7.72 12.89 3.80
N GLU A 45 6.90 13.92 4.05
CA GLU A 45 7.31 15.32 3.99
C GLU A 45 8.34 15.66 5.08
N LEU A 46 8.08 15.27 6.33
CA LEU A 46 8.95 15.60 7.47
C LEU A 46 10.30 14.87 7.44
N THR A 47 10.33 13.65 6.92
CA THR A 47 11.53 12.80 6.95
C THR A 47 12.25 12.69 5.61
N ASN A 48 11.75 13.37 4.57
CA ASN A 48 12.22 13.23 3.18
C ASN A 48 12.37 11.74 2.80
N SER A 49 11.28 10.99 2.99
CA SER A 49 11.23 9.56 2.75
C SER A 49 10.04 9.20 1.87
N THR A 50 10.04 8.00 1.34
CA THR A 50 8.95 7.46 0.52
C THR A 50 8.58 6.08 1.03
N LEU A 51 7.29 5.74 0.98
CA LEU A 51 6.80 4.43 1.37
C LEU A 51 7.38 3.36 0.42
N ARG A 52 7.82 2.23 0.99
CA ARG A 52 8.34 1.11 0.21
C ARG A 52 7.25 0.45 -0.65
N SER A 53 7.66 -0.27 -1.69
CA SER A 53 6.78 -0.85 -2.71
C SER A 53 5.66 -1.72 -2.12
N LEU A 54 5.98 -2.69 -1.25
CA LEU A 54 4.98 -3.57 -0.65
C LEU A 54 3.98 -2.81 0.25
N PRO A 55 4.38 -2.01 1.25
CA PRO A 55 3.46 -1.19 2.03
C PRO A 55 2.58 -0.28 1.19
N HIS A 56 3.11 0.30 0.10
CA HIS A 56 2.35 1.14 -0.82
C HIS A 56 1.22 0.34 -1.50
N ILE A 57 1.52 -0.86 -2.02
CA ILE A 57 0.51 -1.73 -2.64
C ILE A 57 -0.56 -2.15 -1.62
N PHE A 58 -0.17 -2.50 -0.40
CA PHE A 58 -1.14 -2.82 0.65
C PHE A 58 -2.06 -1.64 0.96
N LEU A 59 -1.52 -0.44 1.05
CA LEU A 59 -2.30 0.78 1.30
C LEU A 59 -3.25 1.08 0.14
N MET A 60 -2.82 0.91 -1.10
CA MET A 60 -3.66 1.05 -2.30
C MET A 60 -4.84 0.06 -2.25
N TRP A 61 -4.59 -1.22 -1.96
CA TRP A 61 -5.65 -2.22 -1.86
C TRP A 61 -6.59 -1.96 -0.69
N PHE A 62 -6.06 -1.52 0.44
CA PHE A 62 -6.89 -1.10 1.57
C PHE A 62 -7.80 0.07 1.19
N GLY A 63 -7.29 1.03 0.42
CA GLY A 63 -8.06 2.14 -0.14
C GLY A 63 -9.18 1.67 -1.08
N ILE A 64 -8.89 0.77 -2.02
CA ILE A 64 -9.87 0.21 -2.96
C ILE A 64 -10.99 -0.52 -2.20
N LEU A 65 -10.63 -1.45 -1.31
CA LEU A 65 -11.60 -2.25 -0.56
C LEU A 65 -12.46 -1.40 0.38
N SER A 66 -11.86 -0.44 1.09
CA SER A 66 -12.57 0.46 1.98
C SER A 66 -13.52 1.39 1.22
N SER A 67 -13.14 1.85 0.02
CA SER A 67 -13.99 2.66 -0.86
C SER A 67 -15.19 1.86 -1.38
N LEU A 68 -14.99 0.61 -1.78
CA LEU A 68 -16.09 -0.27 -2.20
C LEU A 68 -17.08 -0.51 -1.05
N LEU A 69 -16.58 -0.76 0.17
CA LEU A 69 -17.43 -0.89 1.36
C LEU A 69 -18.20 0.39 1.65
N LEU A 70 -17.56 1.55 1.50
CA LEU A 70 -18.21 2.86 1.66
C LEU A 70 -19.36 3.03 0.67
N ILE A 71 -19.13 2.74 -0.62
CA ILE A 71 -20.17 2.83 -1.68
C ILE A 71 -21.35 1.92 -1.36
N ILE A 72 -21.11 0.67 -0.96
CA ILE A 72 -22.15 -0.27 -0.56
C ILE A 72 -22.92 0.27 0.65
N GLY A 73 -22.23 0.80 1.65
CA GLY A 73 -22.82 1.38 2.85
C GLY A 73 -23.71 2.57 2.56
N LEU A 74 -23.22 3.51 1.74
CA LEU A 74 -23.98 4.67 1.30
C LEU A 74 -25.20 4.27 0.48
N SER A 75 -25.03 3.33 -0.46
CA SER A 75 -26.13 2.81 -1.29
C SER A 75 -27.24 2.19 -0.43
N LYS A 76 -26.89 1.36 0.58
CA LYS A 76 -27.86 0.78 1.51
C LYS A 76 -28.63 1.86 2.27
N ARG A 77 -27.96 2.90 2.76
CA ARG A 77 -28.60 4.02 3.47
C ARG A 77 -29.51 4.82 2.56
N PHE A 78 -29.05 5.14 1.36
CA PHE A 78 -29.79 5.88 0.35
C PHE A 78 -31.09 5.14 -0.03
N PHE A 79 -31.00 3.85 -0.35
CA PHE A 79 -32.17 3.07 -0.68
C PHE A 79 -33.12 2.84 0.51
N ALA A 80 -32.61 2.74 1.73
CA ALA A 80 -33.44 2.67 2.93
C ALA A 80 -34.22 3.98 3.15
N TRP A 81 -33.60 5.13 2.85
CA TRP A 81 -34.23 6.44 2.92
C TRP A 81 -35.37 6.58 1.86
N ILE A 82 -35.07 6.22 0.59
CA ILE A 82 -36.08 6.27 -0.51
C ILE A 82 -37.21 5.29 -0.27
N SER A 83 -36.95 4.11 0.30
CA SER A 83 -37.95 3.10 0.57
C SER A 83 -39.11 3.61 1.43
N LYS A 84 -38.86 4.58 2.29
CA LYS A 84 -39.88 5.23 3.12
C LYS A 84 -40.88 6.06 2.30
N ARG A 85 -40.58 6.37 1.03
CA ARG A 85 -41.43 7.16 0.13
C ARG A 85 -42.39 6.32 -0.72
N GLY A 86 -42.42 4.98 -0.54
CA GLY A 86 -43.42 4.10 -1.16
C GLY A 86 -43.30 3.93 -2.68
N ILE A 87 -42.11 4.10 -3.27
CA ILE A 87 -41.89 4.01 -4.72
C ILE A 87 -42.02 2.54 -5.17
N ARG A 88 -43.04 2.21 -5.99
CA ARG A 88 -43.31 0.83 -6.48
C ARG A 88 -42.13 0.21 -7.25
N MET A 89 -41.41 0.98 -8.05
CA MET A 89 -40.27 0.50 -8.86
C MET A 89 -38.94 0.39 -8.12
N LEU A 90 -38.89 0.71 -6.83
CA LEU A 90 -37.65 0.76 -6.06
C LEU A 90 -36.88 -0.57 -6.04
N SER A 91 -37.59 -1.70 -6.07
CA SER A 91 -36.98 -3.04 -6.07
C SER A 91 -36.15 -3.29 -7.34
N ILE A 92 -36.70 -2.87 -8.50
CA ILE A 92 -36.00 -3.02 -9.80
C ILE A 92 -34.79 -2.10 -9.86
N ILE A 93 -34.96 -0.83 -9.45
CA ILE A 93 -33.88 0.15 -9.40
C ILE A 93 -32.72 -0.35 -8.51
N LYS A 94 -33.03 -0.93 -7.34
CA LYS A 94 -32.01 -1.54 -6.47
C LYS A 94 -31.23 -2.65 -7.16
N LYS A 95 -31.92 -3.57 -7.85
CA LYS A 95 -31.26 -4.69 -8.54
C LYS A 95 -30.32 -4.17 -9.64
N ILE A 96 -30.77 -3.22 -10.45
CA ILE A 96 -29.99 -2.60 -11.51
C ILE A 96 -28.77 -1.90 -10.91
N TRP A 97 -28.96 -1.10 -9.85
CA TRP A 97 -27.87 -0.39 -9.18
C TRP A 97 -26.80 -1.33 -8.63
N TYR A 98 -27.19 -2.37 -7.88
CA TYR A 98 -26.22 -3.32 -7.32
C TYR A 98 -25.56 -4.17 -8.40
N GLY A 99 -26.26 -4.51 -9.50
CA GLY A 99 -25.65 -5.15 -10.66
C GLY A 99 -24.59 -4.26 -11.31
N PHE A 100 -24.90 -2.99 -11.53
CA PHE A 100 -23.95 -2.01 -12.09
C PHE A 100 -22.78 -1.72 -11.15
N ALA A 101 -23.05 -1.53 -9.86
CA ALA A 101 -22.00 -1.33 -8.85
C ALA A 101 -21.09 -2.56 -8.72
N GLY A 102 -21.63 -3.76 -8.84
CA GLY A 102 -20.85 -5.00 -8.87
C GLY A 102 -19.94 -5.08 -10.09
N LEU A 103 -20.46 -4.73 -11.27
CA LEU A 103 -19.66 -4.67 -12.51
C LEU A 103 -18.51 -3.67 -12.40
N ILE A 104 -18.79 -2.45 -11.93
CA ILE A 104 -17.75 -1.43 -11.68
C ILE A 104 -16.74 -1.96 -10.66
N GLY A 105 -17.19 -2.60 -9.58
CA GLY A 105 -16.30 -3.17 -8.57
C GLY A 105 -15.33 -4.19 -9.17
N ILE A 106 -15.80 -5.07 -10.04
CA ILE A 106 -14.95 -6.03 -10.76
C ILE A 106 -13.92 -5.30 -11.62
N VAL A 107 -14.33 -4.30 -12.40
CA VAL A 107 -13.42 -3.52 -13.26
C VAL A 107 -12.36 -2.81 -12.41
N VAL A 108 -12.73 -2.19 -11.29
CA VAL A 108 -11.79 -1.52 -10.38
C VAL A 108 -10.77 -2.51 -9.79
N VAL A 109 -11.22 -3.72 -9.41
CA VAL A 109 -10.31 -4.76 -8.90
C VAL A 109 -9.34 -5.22 -9.99
N LEU A 110 -9.82 -5.44 -11.23
CA LEU A 110 -8.96 -5.84 -12.35
C LEU A 110 -7.92 -4.75 -12.67
N ILE A 111 -8.33 -3.48 -12.71
CA ILE A 111 -7.40 -2.36 -12.89
C ILE A 111 -6.41 -2.28 -11.73
N GLY A 112 -6.86 -2.47 -10.49
CA GLY A 112 -5.98 -2.50 -9.31
C GLY A 112 -4.94 -3.62 -9.37
N LEU A 113 -5.33 -4.82 -9.83
CA LEU A 113 -4.39 -5.93 -10.06
C LEU A 113 -3.36 -5.56 -11.14
N PHE A 114 -3.83 -5.01 -12.26
CA PHE A 114 -2.95 -4.58 -13.34
C PHE A 114 -1.94 -3.54 -12.83
N ILE A 115 -2.40 -2.48 -12.17
CA ILE A 115 -1.51 -1.46 -11.59
C ILE A 115 -0.53 -2.09 -10.60
N SER A 116 -0.98 -3.03 -9.74
CA SER A 116 -0.11 -3.69 -8.77
C SER A 116 1.07 -4.41 -9.42
N VAL A 117 0.84 -5.09 -10.55
CA VAL A 117 1.90 -5.80 -11.29
C VAL A 117 2.95 -4.82 -11.82
N PHE A 118 2.53 -3.67 -12.34
CA PHE A 118 3.45 -2.68 -12.91
C PHE A 118 4.11 -1.77 -11.86
N THR A 119 3.47 -1.58 -10.71
CA THR A 119 4.01 -0.74 -9.63
C THR A 119 4.89 -1.54 -8.66
N TYR A 120 4.72 -2.86 -8.66
CA TYR A 120 5.53 -3.71 -7.79
C TYR A 120 6.99 -3.73 -8.25
N THR A 121 7.85 -3.23 -7.39
CA THR A 121 9.30 -3.25 -7.57
C THR A 121 9.89 -4.15 -6.48
N PRO A 122 10.53 -5.28 -6.82
CA PRO A 122 11.25 -6.09 -5.84
C PRO A 122 12.31 -5.26 -5.13
N GLU A 123 12.36 -5.38 -3.80
CA GLU A 123 13.27 -4.60 -2.97
C GLU A 123 14.15 -5.54 -2.15
N HIS A 124 15.46 -5.27 -2.14
CA HIS A 124 16.46 -5.96 -1.34
C HIS A 124 17.10 -5.00 -0.36
N ILE A 125 17.41 -5.48 0.86
CA ILE A 125 18.24 -4.72 1.80
C ILE A 125 19.68 -5.15 1.57
N VAL A 126 20.51 -4.19 1.17
CA VAL A 126 21.94 -4.41 0.91
C VAL A 126 22.79 -3.53 1.83
N VAL A 127 23.96 -4.00 2.16
CA VAL A 127 24.96 -3.23 2.90
C VAL A 127 26.17 -3.06 2.00
N ARG A 128 26.56 -1.81 1.75
CA ARG A 128 27.73 -1.48 0.94
C ARG A 128 28.56 -0.44 1.70
N ASN A 129 29.84 -0.75 1.95
CA ASN A 129 30.74 0.08 2.77
C ASN A 129 30.18 0.48 4.15
N GLY A 130 29.48 -0.45 4.81
CA GLY A 130 28.86 -0.19 6.10
C GLY A 130 27.57 0.64 6.02
N VAL A 131 27.16 1.11 4.84
CA VAL A 131 25.91 1.84 4.62
C VAL A 131 24.81 0.86 4.23
N ARG A 132 23.73 0.86 5.01
CA ARG A 132 22.54 0.05 4.71
C ARG A 132 21.64 0.79 3.71
N MET A 133 21.29 0.12 2.62
CA MET A 133 20.49 0.68 1.52
C MET A 133 19.35 -0.24 1.14
N VAL A 134 18.33 0.33 0.49
CA VAL A 134 17.25 -0.39 -0.18
C VAL A 134 17.56 -0.38 -1.68
N ALA A 135 17.81 -1.55 -2.24
CA ALA A 135 17.98 -1.76 -3.66
C ALA A 135 16.63 -2.12 -4.30
N CYS A 136 16.14 -1.26 -5.16
CA CYS A 136 14.87 -1.42 -5.89
C CYS A 136 15.18 -1.93 -7.30
N VAL A 137 14.65 -3.10 -7.64
CA VAL A 137 14.91 -3.75 -8.92
C VAL A 137 13.80 -3.42 -9.90
N ASN A 138 14.09 -2.59 -10.90
CA ASN A 138 13.20 -2.34 -12.03
C ASN A 138 13.62 -3.26 -13.19
N SER A 139 12.85 -4.33 -13.44
CA SER A 139 13.23 -5.38 -14.40
C SER A 139 12.22 -5.55 -15.54
N PHE A 140 11.31 -4.58 -15.74
CA PHE A 140 10.25 -4.76 -16.74
C PHE A 140 10.77 -4.70 -18.18
N LEU A 141 11.56 -3.70 -18.54
CA LEU A 141 12.17 -3.54 -19.87
C LEU A 141 13.70 -3.55 -19.80
N GLN A 142 14.24 -2.89 -18.81
CA GLN A 142 15.67 -2.85 -18.50
C GLN A 142 15.87 -3.37 -17.09
N GLU A 143 16.93 -4.12 -16.89
CA GLU A 143 17.33 -4.58 -15.55
C GLU A 143 18.15 -3.46 -14.89
N GLN A 144 17.48 -2.56 -14.21
CA GLN A 144 18.07 -1.47 -13.47
C GLN A 144 17.81 -1.64 -11.99
N VAL A 145 18.83 -1.43 -11.17
CA VAL A 145 18.75 -1.44 -9.72
C VAL A 145 19.05 -0.05 -9.19
N CYS A 146 18.06 0.61 -8.57
CA CYS A 146 18.21 1.90 -7.93
C CYS A 146 18.40 1.74 -6.43
N TYR A 147 19.34 2.47 -5.85
CA TYR A 147 19.72 2.38 -4.44
C TYR A 147 19.25 3.61 -3.69
N TYR A 148 18.54 3.38 -2.58
CA TYR A 148 18.01 4.42 -1.70
C TYR A 148 18.48 4.21 -0.28
N GLU A 149 18.50 5.28 0.53
CA GLU A 149 18.80 5.18 1.95
C GLU A 149 17.78 4.30 2.67
N TYR A 150 18.24 3.41 3.55
CA TYR A 150 17.38 2.59 4.39
C TYR A 150 16.85 3.40 5.57
N LYS A 151 15.55 3.68 5.61
CA LYS A 151 14.86 4.38 6.69
C LYS A 151 13.88 3.48 7.48
N GLY A 152 14.10 2.17 7.43
CA GLY A 152 13.31 1.19 8.17
C GLY A 152 12.51 0.22 7.30
N LEU A 153 11.58 -0.50 7.93
CA LEU A 153 10.81 -1.54 7.26
C LEU A 153 9.76 -0.98 6.29
N LEU A 154 9.20 0.18 6.59
CA LEU A 154 8.10 0.78 5.84
C LEU A 154 8.56 1.87 4.88
N PHE A 155 9.65 2.58 5.19
CA PHE A 155 10.13 3.74 4.45
C PHE A 155 11.54 3.54 3.91
N ARG A 156 11.84 4.25 2.83
CA ARG A 156 13.17 4.43 2.24
C ARG A 156 13.41 5.92 2.01
N GLY A 157 14.65 6.33 1.80
CA GLY A 157 14.98 7.67 1.38
C GLY A 157 14.32 8.01 0.04
N ASN A 158 13.99 9.29 -0.16
CA ASN A 158 13.41 9.77 -1.41
C ASN A 158 14.47 9.99 -2.49
N GLU A 159 15.70 10.31 -2.07
CA GLU A 159 16.81 10.54 -3.00
C GLU A 159 17.48 9.22 -3.40
N GLU A 160 17.73 9.08 -4.70
CA GLU A 160 18.51 8.00 -5.26
C GLU A 160 20.00 8.24 -4.95
N LEU A 161 20.62 7.28 -4.26
CA LEU A 161 22.05 7.29 -3.93
C LEU A 161 22.91 6.81 -5.10
N GLY A 162 22.34 5.99 -5.96
CA GLY A 162 22.99 5.48 -7.15
C GLY A 162 22.15 4.42 -7.84
N TYR A 163 22.59 4.01 -9.03
CA TYR A 163 21.96 2.94 -9.78
C TYR A 163 22.98 2.07 -10.50
N GLU A 164 22.56 0.85 -10.82
CA GLU A 164 23.27 -0.12 -11.63
C GLU A 164 22.37 -0.55 -12.79
N ASP A 165 22.94 -0.57 -14.00
CA ASP A 165 22.28 -1.05 -15.21
C ASP A 165 22.90 -2.38 -15.64
N TYR A 166 22.07 -3.40 -15.75
CA TYR A 166 22.45 -4.74 -16.18
C TYR A 166 22.06 -5.03 -17.64
N GLY A 167 21.44 -4.06 -18.33
CA GLY A 167 20.99 -4.13 -19.71
C GLY A 167 19.58 -4.69 -19.86
N ASN A 168 19.29 -5.31 -21.02
CA ASN A 168 17.99 -5.87 -21.31
C ASN A 168 17.78 -7.19 -20.57
N GLY A 169 16.59 -7.37 -20.00
CA GLY A 169 16.23 -8.62 -19.35
C GLY A 169 14.90 -8.49 -18.63
N GLY A 170 14.48 -9.47 -17.90
CA GLY A 170 13.26 -9.52 -17.10
C GLY A 170 13.51 -10.23 -15.77
N ARG A 171 14.77 -10.29 -15.35
CA ARG A 171 15.19 -11.04 -14.16
C ARG A 171 15.64 -10.07 -13.06
N ASP A 172 15.71 -10.58 -11.84
CA ASP A 172 16.27 -9.87 -10.70
C ASP A 172 17.79 -10.11 -10.67
N PRO A 173 18.62 -9.10 -11.03
CA PRO A 173 20.06 -9.29 -11.14
C PRO A 173 20.74 -9.50 -9.79
N LEU A 174 20.11 -9.09 -8.68
CA LEU A 174 20.67 -9.25 -7.33
C LEU A 174 20.57 -10.70 -6.81
N LYS A 175 19.78 -11.55 -7.46
CA LYS A 175 19.71 -12.98 -7.15
C LYS A 175 20.83 -13.78 -7.77
N ASP A 176 21.47 -13.27 -8.82
CA ASP A 176 22.61 -13.90 -9.49
C ASP A 176 23.91 -13.20 -9.08
N LYS A 177 24.66 -13.85 -8.18
CA LYS A 177 25.92 -13.31 -7.64
C LYS A 177 27.02 -13.12 -8.71
N ASN A 178 26.90 -13.82 -9.84
CA ASN A 178 27.92 -13.78 -10.90
C ASN A 178 27.62 -12.70 -11.95
N ARG A 179 26.48 -12.02 -11.83
CA ARG A 179 26.06 -11.03 -12.81
C ARG A 179 26.66 -9.67 -12.48
N GLU A 180 27.40 -9.10 -13.44
CA GLU A 180 28.01 -7.79 -13.32
C GLU A 180 27.14 -6.75 -14.04
N PRO A 181 26.99 -5.52 -13.47
CA PRO A 181 26.36 -4.43 -14.17
C PRO A 181 27.20 -4.00 -15.37
N ARG A 182 26.52 -3.59 -16.43
CA ARG A 182 27.16 -2.95 -17.59
C ARG A 182 27.60 -1.54 -17.26
N TYR A 183 26.84 -0.87 -16.43
CA TYR A 183 27.10 0.49 -16.01
C TYR A 183 26.65 0.68 -14.55
N GLU A 184 27.46 1.43 -13.79
CA GLU A 184 27.15 1.81 -12.41
C GLU A 184 27.43 3.29 -12.18
N HIS A 185 26.55 3.95 -11.43
CA HIS A 185 26.70 5.33 -11.01
C HIS A 185 26.26 5.49 -9.57
N PHE A 186 27.12 6.04 -8.72
CA PHE A 186 26.81 6.35 -7.33
C PHE A 186 27.23 7.76 -6.97
N LYS A 187 26.39 8.45 -6.20
CA LYS A 187 26.66 9.78 -5.66
C LYS A 187 27.61 9.63 -4.48
N GLY A 188 28.89 9.94 -4.69
CA GLY A 188 29.92 9.94 -3.65
C GLY A 188 30.92 8.78 -3.77
N GLN A 189 32.21 9.12 -3.61
CA GLN A 189 33.33 8.19 -3.79
C GLN A 189 33.29 6.97 -2.86
N ARG A 190 32.73 7.08 -1.66
CA ARG A 190 32.65 5.96 -0.69
C ARG A 190 31.81 4.77 -1.17
N LEU A 191 30.88 4.97 -2.10
CA LEU A 191 29.98 3.92 -2.58
C LEU A 191 30.52 3.18 -3.80
N ILE A 192 31.49 3.77 -4.52
CA ILE A 192 32.08 3.22 -5.76
C ILE A 192 33.12 2.12 -5.46
N PHE A 193 33.92 2.28 -4.40
CA PHE A 193 35.08 1.42 -4.14
C PHE A 193 34.82 0.02 -3.57
N SER A 194 33.60 -0.29 -3.12
CA SER A 194 33.31 -1.53 -2.38
C SER A 194 33.31 -2.80 -3.23
N ARG A 195 33.10 -2.68 -4.54
CA ARG A 195 33.02 -3.85 -5.42
C ARG A 195 34.38 -4.44 -5.77
N VAL A 196 35.45 -3.63 -5.75
CA VAL A 196 36.81 -4.06 -6.04
C VAL A 196 37.39 -4.86 -4.85
N GLU A 197 37.02 -4.50 -3.60
CA GLU A 197 37.49 -5.21 -2.41
C GLU A 197 36.80 -6.55 -2.18
N GLU A 198 35.49 -6.67 -2.54
CA GLU A 198 34.73 -7.92 -2.38
C GLU A 198 35.15 -8.99 -3.41
N LYS A 199 35.83 -8.60 -4.50
CA LYS A 199 36.37 -9.50 -5.52
C LYS A 199 37.86 -9.86 -5.32
N ALA A 200 38.51 -9.33 -4.30
CA ALA A 200 39.89 -9.80 -3.96
C ALA A 200 39.77 -11.28 -3.52
N PRO A 201 40.26 -12.24 -4.31
CA PRO A 201 40.18 -13.64 -3.93
C PRO A 201 40.94 -13.84 -2.64
N ALA A 202 40.36 -14.49 -1.67
CA ALA A 202 41.06 -15.13 -0.56
C ALA A 202 41.89 -16.31 -1.08
N THR A 203 42.87 -16.01 -1.94
CA THR A 203 43.88 -16.94 -2.43
C THR A 203 45.22 -16.24 -2.40
N LEU A 204 45.85 -16.33 -1.25
CA LEU A 204 47.30 -16.39 -1.07
C LEU A 204 47.59 -16.42 0.44
N GLN A 205 47.36 -17.56 1.04
CA GLN A 205 48.21 -18.05 2.11
C GLN A 205 48.26 -19.57 2.04
#